data_5da60a0b17a9e396a0ef5c4bd01d40b4
#
_entry.id   5da60a0b17a9e396a0ef5c4bd01d40b4
#
_cell.length_a   1.000
_cell.length_b   1.000
_cell.length_c   1.000
_cell.angle_alpha   90.00
_cell.angle_beta   90.00
_cell.angle_gamma   90.00
#
_symmetry.space_group_name_H-M   'P 1'
#
loop_
_entity.id
_entity.type
_entity.pdbx_description
1 polymer ?
#
loop_
_entity_poly.entity_id
_entity_poly.type
_entity_poly.pdbx_seq_one_letter_code
_entity_poly.pdbx_strand_id
1 'polypeptide(L)'
;SAWLDVNDSATVVSSKENFERFSSDVQQQLQQWSSNGFLHIKQHFSNQQVDDVNRAVDELIHQKHLPITHDNKVMYGYKHSPVIKQMMQDGGLKKLLSFILDKEVVPFQTLNFVKGSGQRAHSDSIHMTTYPLGYLIAAWIALEDIHPDSGPLFYYRGSHKLPYLLNDDFENYSTRLKLGNKQYSDY
;
A
#
# COMPACT_ATOMS: atom_id res chain seq x y z
N SER A 1 -7.82 -15.60 -3.18
CA SER A 1 -6.58 -15.14 -2.53
C SER A 1 -5.48 -15.09 -3.56
N ALA A 2 -4.59 -14.11 -3.45
CA ALA A 2 -3.40 -14.06 -4.26
C ALA A 2 -2.57 -15.34 -4.06
N TRP A 3 -1.90 -15.80 -5.10
CA TRP A 3 -1.18 -17.07 -5.07
C TRP A 3 -0.10 -17.17 -3.98
N LEU A 4 0.51 -16.04 -3.56
CA LEU A 4 1.51 -16.00 -2.49
C LEU A 4 0.94 -16.04 -1.07
N ASP A 5 -0.38 -15.92 -0.90
CA ASP A 5 -1.03 -16.03 0.42
C ASP A 5 -1.20 -17.49 0.85
N VAL A 6 -0.82 -18.45 0.01
CA VAL A 6 -0.76 -19.85 0.40
C VAL A 6 0.34 -20.10 1.43
N ASN A 7 0.17 -21.10 2.28
CA ASN A 7 1.04 -21.37 3.41
C ASN A 7 2.49 -21.73 3.04
N ASP A 8 2.76 -22.04 1.78
CA ASP A 8 4.03 -22.54 1.30
C ASP A 8 4.66 -21.68 0.20
N SER A 9 4.64 -20.34 0.38
CA SER A 9 5.26 -19.43 -0.59
C SER A 9 6.75 -19.71 -0.81
N ALA A 10 7.45 -20.19 0.23
CA ALA A 10 8.87 -20.48 0.14
C ALA A 10 9.20 -21.53 -0.93
N THR A 11 8.31 -22.52 -1.15
CA THR A 11 8.52 -23.54 -2.17
C THR A 11 7.99 -23.13 -3.54
N VAL A 12 6.84 -22.45 -3.60
CA VAL A 12 6.21 -22.15 -4.89
C VAL A 12 6.79 -20.93 -5.58
N VAL A 13 7.27 -19.92 -4.83
CA VAL A 13 7.72 -18.66 -5.42
C VAL A 13 8.97 -18.82 -6.29
N SER A 14 9.88 -19.70 -5.88
CA SER A 14 11.15 -19.93 -6.60
C SER A 14 10.96 -20.60 -7.96
N SER A 15 9.87 -21.33 -8.16
CA SER A 15 9.54 -21.97 -9.44
C SER A 15 8.77 -21.05 -10.39
N LYS A 16 8.34 -19.88 -9.94
CA LYS A 16 7.56 -18.97 -10.77
C LYS A 16 8.45 -18.26 -11.78
N GLU A 17 7.95 -18.17 -13.00
CA GLU A 17 8.59 -17.43 -14.08
C GLU A 17 8.96 -16.00 -13.64
N ASN A 18 10.12 -15.55 -14.02
CA ASN A 18 10.70 -14.25 -13.70
C ASN A 18 11.13 -14.03 -12.23
N PHE A 19 11.04 -15.02 -11.35
CA PHE A 19 11.54 -14.91 -9.98
C PHE A 19 13.03 -14.51 -9.93
N GLU A 20 13.85 -15.16 -10.75
CA GLU A 20 15.31 -14.92 -10.84
C GLU A 20 15.69 -13.50 -11.31
N ARG A 21 14.74 -12.73 -11.82
CA ARG A 21 14.98 -11.34 -12.25
C ARG A 21 14.99 -10.34 -11.10
N PHE A 22 14.54 -10.75 -9.93
CA PHE A 22 14.58 -9.90 -8.73
C PHE A 22 15.96 -10.03 -8.05
N SER A 23 16.36 -8.98 -7.32
CA SER A 23 17.56 -9.04 -6.50
C SER A 23 17.45 -10.14 -5.44
N SER A 24 18.59 -10.65 -4.97
CA SER A 24 18.63 -11.69 -3.94
C SER A 24 17.86 -11.30 -2.67
N ASP A 25 17.92 -10.04 -2.26
CA ASP A 25 17.18 -9.52 -1.11
C ASP A 25 15.66 -9.59 -1.34
N VAL A 26 15.18 -9.18 -2.52
CA VAL A 26 13.76 -9.27 -2.88
C VAL A 26 13.33 -10.73 -3.00
N GLN A 27 14.14 -11.60 -3.60
CA GLN A 27 13.85 -13.03 -3.67
C GLN A 27 13.67 -13.65 -2.28
N GLN A 28 14.57 -13.36 -1.35
CA GLN A 28 14.46 -13.83 0.03
C GLN A 28 13.19 -13.34 0.72
N GLN A 29 12.81 -12.08 0.53
CA GLN A 29 11.59 -11.53 1.10
C GLN A 29 10.34 -12.15 0.47
N LEU A 30 10.34 -12.40 -0.84
CA LEU A 30 9.24 -13.09 -1.53
C LEU A 30 9.04 -14.51 -0.99
N GLN A 31 10.11 -15.24 -0.70
CA GLN A 31 10.04 -16.55 -0.05
C GLN A 31 9.42 -16.50 1.35
N GLN A 32 9.53 -15.37 2.04
CA GLN A 32 8.95 -15.14 3.36
C GLN A 32 7.56 -14.49 3.32
N TRP A 33 7.01 -14.24 2.13
CA TRP A 33 5.74 -13.53 1.98
C TRP A 33 4.60 -14.14 2.77
N SER A 34 4.42 -15.47 2.67
CA SER A 34 3.32 -16.15 3.37
C SER A 34 3.39 -16.03 4.90
N SER A 35 4.56 -15.73 5.46
CA SER A 35 4.72 -15.47 6.90
C SER A 35 4.60 -14.01 7.26
N ASN A 36 5.09 -13.12 6.39
CA ASN A 36 5.21 -11.70 6.68
C ASN A 36 4.04 -10.87 6.12
N GLY A 37 3.64 -11.10 4.86
CA GLY A 37 2.61 -10.33 4.16
C GLY A 37 3.06 -8.95 3.69
N PHE A 38 4.37 -8.67 3.74
CA PHE A 38 4.95 -7.43 3.23
C PHE A 38 6.38 -7.64 2.75
N LEU A 39 6.86 -6.71 1.94
CA LEU A 39 8.26 -6.56 1.54
C LEU A 39 8.76 -5.19 2.00
N HIS A 40 10.02 -5.13 2.38
CA HIS A 40 10.71 -3.88 2.66
C HIS A 40 11.83 -3.68 1.63
N ILE A 41 11.61 -2.82 0.66
CA ILE A 41 12.54 -2.55 -0.44
C ILE A 41 13.29 -1.27 -0.14
N LYS A 42 14.60 -1.40 -0.04
CA LYS A 42 15.47 -0.25 0.25
C LYS A 42 15.86 0.45 -1.05
N GLN A 43 15.89 1.78 -1.01
CA GLN A 43 16.47 2.63 -2.07
C GLN A 43 15.92 2.33 -3.48
N HIS A 44 14.63 2.04 -3.59
CA HIS A 44 13.98 1.82 -4.88
C HIS A 44 13.95 3.10 -5.72
N PHE A 45 13.70 4.22 -5.07
CA PHE A 45 13.75 5.54 -5.70
C PHE A 45 15.00 6.30 -5.26
N SER A 46 15.57 7.10 -6.17
CA SER A 46 16.68 8.00 -5.86
C SER A 46 16.22 9.19 -5.02
N ASN A 47 17.15 9.81 -4.27
CA ASN A 47 16.85 11.04 -3.53
C ASN A 47 16.27 12.13 -4.44
N GLN A 48 16.77 12.27 -5.66
CA GLN A 48 16.24 13.26 -6.62
C GLN A 48 14.78 13.00 -6.95
N GLN A 49 14.38 11.74 -7.17
CA GLN A 49 12.96 11.40 -7.42
C GLN A 49 12.08 11.68 -6.21
N VAL A 50 12.59 11.42 -5.02
CA VAL A 50 11.90 11.75 -3.75
C VAL A 50 11.72 13.27 -3.60
N ASP A 51 12.79 14.05 -3.80
CA ASP A 51 12.75 15.50 -3.74
C ASP A 51 11.81 16.12 -4.78
N ASP A 52 11.78 15.56 -5.99
CA ASP A 52 10.89 16.01 -7.05
C ASP A 52 9.41 15.79 -6.67
N VAL A 53 9.09 14.65 -6.05
CA VAL A 53 7.72 14.37 -5.59
C VAL A 53 7.36 15.28 -4.41
N ASN A 54 8.24 15.49 -3.45
CA ASN A 54 8.00 16.39 -2.32
C ASN A 54 7.69 17.81 -2.81
N ARG A 55 8.51 18.36 -3.72
CA ARG A 55 8.23 19.67 -4.34
C ARG A 55 6.88 19.71 -5.05
N ALA A 56 6.55 18.66 -5.80
CA ALA A 56 5.28 18.60 -6.50
C ALA A 56 4.08 18.55 -5.55
N VAL A 57 4.18 17.86 -4.42
CA VAL A 57 3.14 17.83 -3.38
C VAL A 57 2.99 19.22 -2.73
N ASP A 58 4.11 19.87 -2.37
CA ASP A 58 4.11 21.21 -1.80
C ASP A 58 3.48 22.24 -2.74
N GLU A 59 3.79 22.18 -4.03
CA GLU A 59 3.20 23.04 -5.05
C GLU A 59 1.68 22.85 -5.13
N LEU A 60 1.18 21.61 -5.15
CA LEU A 60 -0.25 21.33 -5.17
C LEU A 60 -0.99 21.88 -3.95
N ILE A 61 -0.36 21.85 -2.78
CA ILE A 61 -0.90 22.39 -1.54
C ILE A 61 -0.90 23.93 -1.58
N HIS A 62 0.22 24.55 -1.93
CA HIS A 62 0.37 26.01 -1.97
C HIS A 62 -0.57 26.67 -3.00
N GLN A 63 -0.72 26.04 -4.17
CA GLN A 63 -1.62 26.52 -5.22
C GLN A 63 -3.10 26.25 -4.92
N LYS A 64 -3.41 25.62 -3.78
CA LYS A 64 -4.77 25.22 -3.39
C LYS A 64 -5.48 24.34 -4.44
N HIS A 65 -4.71 23.65 -5.27
CA HIS A 65 -5.28 22.73 -6.25
C HIS A 65 -5.92 21.51 -5.59
N LEU A 66 -5.34 21.06 -4.47
CA LEU A 66 -5.87 19.97 -3.68
C LEU A 66 -5.91 20.36 -2.19
N PRO A 67 -7.05 20.18 -1.54
CA PRO A 67 -7.14 20.42 -0.10
C PRO A 67 -6.43 19.29 0.65
N ILE A 68 -5.80 19.63 1.76
CA ILE A 68 -5.40 18.65 2.76
C ILE A 68 -6.69 18.16 3.45
N THR A 69 -6.92 16.87 3.45
CA THR A 69 -8.07 16.26 4.13
C THR A 69 -7.92 16.31 5.65
N HIS A 70 -8.98 16.02 6.39
CA HIS A 70 -8.95 15.94 7.85
C HIS A 70 -7.90 14.97 8.40
N ASP A 71 -7.53 13.95 7.61
CA ASP A 71 -6.50 12.95 7.96
C ASP A 71 -5.09 13.37 7.50
N ASN A 72 -4.84 14.64 7.25
CA ASN A 72 -3.55 15.17 6.75
C ASN A 72 -3.09 14.54 5.43
N LYS A 73 -4.01 14.21 4.53
CA LYS A 73 -3.72 13.56 3.25
C LYS A 73 -4.01 14.49 2.08
N VAL A 74 -3.16 14.41 1.05
CA VAL A 74 -3.45 14.91 -0.30
C VAL A 74 -3.81 13.71 -1.15
N MET A 75 -5.06 13.65 -1.59
CA MET A 75 -5.59 12.52 -2.36
C MET A 75 -5.47 12.78 -3.86
N TYR A 76 -5.19 11.72 -4.62
CA TYR A 76 -5.16 11.74 -6.09
C TYR A 76 -4.18 12.75 -6.71
N GLY A 77 -3.07 13.04 -6.03
CA GLY A 77 -2.03 13.96 -6.54
C GLY A 77 -1.55 13.63 -7.95
N TYR A 78 -1.55 12.34 -8.32
CA TYR A 78 -1.18 11.89 -9.67
C TYR A 78 -2.03 12.48 -10.80
N LYS A 79 -3.25 12.93 -10.53
CA LYS A 79 -4.14 13.57 -11.52
C LYS A 79 -3.70 14.99 -11.86
N HIS A 80 -2.93 15.62 -10.97
CA HIS A 80 -2.56 17.02 -11.03
C HIS A 80 -1.06 17.23 -11.20
N SER A 81 -0.23 16.19 -10.98
CA SER A 81 1.21 16.26 -11.13
C SER A 81 1.75 15.09 -11.98
N PRO A 82 2.43 15.39 -13.11
CA PRO A 82 3.09 14.37 -13.90
C PRO A 82 4.23 13.67 -13.14
N VAL A 83 4.88 14.35 -12.20
CA VAL A 83 5.95 13.79 -11.36
C VAL A 83 5.40 12.72 -10.42
N ILE A 84 4.32 13.01 -9.71
CA ILE A 84 3.64 12.04 -8.85
C ILE A 84 3.12 10.86 -9.69
N LYS A 85 2.55 11.15 -10.86
CA LYS A 85 2.08 10.11 -11.79
C LYS A 85 3.20 9.21 -12.27
N GLN A 86 4.37 9.76 -12.56
CA GLN A 86 5.54 8.99 -12.99
C GLN A 86 6.01 8.03 -11.89
N MET A 87 6.11 8.48 -10.63
CA MET A 87 6.44 7.61 -9.49
C MET A 87 5.40 6.51 -9.30
N MET A 88 4.11 6.85 -9.34
CA MET A 88 3.00 5.90 -9.25
C MET A 88 3.06 4.81 -10.34
N GLN A 89 3.57 5.16 -11.53
CA GLN A 89 3.64 4.28 -12.69
C GLN A 89 5.02 3.62 -12.85
N ASP A 90 5.86 3.64 -11.82
CA ASP A 90 7.19 3.03 -11.90
C ASP A 90 7.12 1.58 -12.37
N GLY A 91 7.91 1.29 -13.41
CA GLY A 91 7.86 0.00 -14.08
C GLY A 91 8.44 -1.15 -13.24
N GLY A 92 9.43 -0.86 -12.39
CA GLY A 92 10.04 -1.83 -11.47
C GLY A 92 9.07 -2.24 -10.38
N LEU A 93 8.46 -1.25 -9.74
CA LEU A 93 7.45 -1.48 -8.71
C LEU A 93 6.22 -2.22 -9.27
N LYS A 94 5.71 -1.78 -10.44
CA LYS A 94 4.59 -2.47 -11.10
C LYS A 94 4.90 -3.95 -11.40
N LYS A 95 6.10 -4.26 -11.89
CA LYS A 95 6.51 -5.64 -12.16
C LYS A 95 6.51 -6.49 -10.89
N LEU A 96 7.04 -5.95 -9.80
CA LEU A 96 7.08 -6.64 -8.52
C LEU A 96 5.67 -6.88 -7.96
N LEU A 97 4.83 -5.85 -7.95
CA LEU A 97 3.45 -5.97 -7.47
C LEU A 97 2.62 -6.92 -8.34
N SER A 98 2.83 -6.90 -9.65
CA SER A 98 2.17 -7.84 -10.57
C SER A 98 2.64 -9.29 -10.33
N PHE A 99 3.91 -9.48 -10.02
CA PHE A 99 4.44 -10.79 -9.64
C PHE A 99 3.78 -11.31 -8.36
N ILE A 100 3.64 -10.44 -7.34
CA ILE A 100 3.01 -10.79 -6.06
C ILE A 100 1.53 -11.17 -6.25
N LEU A 101 0.79 -10.44 -7.07
CA LEU A 101 -0.64 -10.71 -7.29
C LEU A 101 -0.92 -11.74 -8.38
N ASP A 102 0.09 -12.15 -9.15
CA ASP A 102 -0.07 -12.97 -10.37
C ASP A 102 -1.07 -12.37 -11.38
N LYS A 103 -1.10 -11.06 -11.43
CA LYS A 103 -1.96 -10.27 -12.31
C LYS A 103 -1.31 -8.94 -12.63
N GLU A 104 -1.57 -8.41 -13.82
CA GLU A 104 -1.15 -7.05 -14.12
C GLU A 104 -1.83 -6.07 -13.16
N VAL A 105 -1.00 -5.28 -12.45
CA VAL A 105 -1.51 -4.26 -11.54
C VAL A 105 -1.77 -2.94 -12.27
N VAL A 106 -2.89 -2.32 -11.91
CA VAL A 106 -3.27 -0.99 -12.37
C VAL A 106 -3.27 -0.05 -11.16
N PRO A 107 -2.29 0.87 -11.06
CA PRO A 107 -2.31 1.88 -10.01
C PRO A 107 -3.53 2.81 -10.21
N PHE A 108 -4.31 3.05 -9.18
CA PHE A 108 -5.54 3.83 -9.28
C PHE A 108 -5.65 4.98 -8.29
N GLN A 109 -4.81 5.01 -7.25
CA GLN A 109 -4.87 6.02 -6.22
C GLN A 109 -3.50 6.37 -5.68
N THR A 110 -3.28 7.64 -5.36
CA THR A 110 -2.16 8.12 -4.53
C THR A 110 -2.71 8.86 -3.32
N LEU A 111 -2.06 8.60 -2.18
CA LEU A 111 -2.29 9.28 -0.92
C LEU A 111 -0.94 9.82 -0.45
N ASN A 112 -0.80 11.15 -0.40
CA ASN A 112 0.40 11.76 0.13
C ASN A 112 0.09 12.27 1.54
N PHE A 113 0.78 11.73 2.53
CA PHE A 113 0.64 12.16 3.92
C PHE A 113 1.54 13.36 4.17
N VAL A 114 0.94 14.48 4.58
CA VAL A 114 1.66 15.71 4.93
C VAL A 114 2.17 15.65 6.37
N LYS A 115 1.47 14.90 7.19
CA LYS A 115 1.82 14.53 8.57
C LYS A 115 1.40 13.10 8.80
N GLY A 116 1.89 12.47 9.86
CA GLY A 116 1.42 11.16 10.26
C GLY A 116 -0.13 11.14 10.36
N SER A 117 -0.76 10.11 9.81
CA SER A 117 -2.22 10.02 9.77
C SER A 117 -2.86 9.88 11.15
N GLY A 118 -2.09 9.40 12.14
CA GLY A 118 -2.62 9.05 13.46
C GLY A 118 -3.67 7.93 13.44
N GLN A 119 -3.80 7.23 12.30
CA GLN A 119 -4.77 6.14 12.18
C GLN A 119 -4.36 4.96 13.07
N ARG A 120 -5.35 4.37 13.72
CA ARG A 120 -5.18 3.10 14.42
C ARG A 120 -4.93 1.98 13.41
N ALA A 121 -4.44 0.83 13.91
CA ALA A 121 -4.35 -0.36 13.09
C ALA A 121 -5.71 -0.70 12.48
N HIS A 122 -5.72 -0.99 11.19
CA HIS A 122 -6.93 -1.32 10.44
C HIS A 122 -6.58 -2.17 9.23
N SER A 123 -7.58 -2.79 8.64
CA SER A 123 -7.47 -3.42 7.33
C SER A 123 -8.04 -2.49 6.27
N ASP A 124 -7.27 -2.22 5.21
CA ASP A 124 -7.74 -1.40 4.09
C ASP A 124 -8.95 -2.00 3.39
N SER A 125 -9.15 -3.31 3.48
CA SER A 125 -10.29 -4.01 2.88
C SER A 125 -11.66 -3.54 3.36
N ILE A 126 -11.72 -2.89 4.53
CA ILE A 126 -12.94 -2.24 5.04
C ILE A 126 -13.32 -0.99 4.25
N HIS A 127 -12.32 -0.26 3.77
CA HIS A 127 -12.54 0.98 3.03
C HIS A 127 -12.64 0.74 1.53
N MET A 128 -11.87 -0.20 1.03
CA MET A 128 -11.83 -0.58 -0.39
C MET A 128 -11.38 -2.02 -0.54
N THR A 129 -11.91 -2.71 -1.51
CA THR A 129 -11.51 -4.07 -1.82
C THR A 129 -11.68 -4.35 -3.31
N THR A 130 -11.25 -5.52 -3.74
CA THR A 130 -11.41 -5.99 -5.13
C THR A 130 -12.42 -7.11 -5.20
N TYR A 131 -12.92 -7.35 -6.39
CA TYR A 131 -13.68 -8.56 -6.69
C TYR A 131 -13.01 -9.31 -7.86
N PRO A 132 -12.53 -10.54 -7.66
CA PRO A 132 -12.50 -11.30 -6.39
C PRO A 132 -11.61 -10.66 -5.31
N LEU A 133 -11.84 -11.02 -4.04
CA LEU A 133 -11.06 -10.55 -2.90
C LEU A 133 -9.58 -11.00 -3.02
N GLY A 134 -8.67 -10.22 -2.41
CA GLY A 134 -7.25 -10.56 -2.31
C GLY A 134 -6.37 -9.99 -3.43
N TYR A 135 -6.89 -9.11 -4.26
CA TYR A 135 -6.14 -8.49 -5.35
C TYR A 135 -5.91 -6.98 -5.15
N LEU A 136 -6.07 -6.52 -3.92
CA LEU A 136 -5.65 -5.17 -3.52
C LEU A 136 -4.26 -5.24 -2.89
N ILE A 137 -3.34 -4.40 -3.35
CA ILE A 137 -2.01 -4.26 -2.79
C ILE A 137 -1.65 -2.78 -2.70
N ALA A 138 -1.03 -2.37 -1.60
CA ALA A 138 -0.55 -1.02 -1.41
C ALA A 138 0.99 -0.98 -1.45
N ALA A 139 1.55 0.09 -1.99
CA ALA A 139 2.95 0.42 -1.85
C ALA A 139 3.08 1.70 -1.04
N TRP A 140 3.71 1.60 0.13
CA TRP A 140 4.05 2.76 0.94
C TRP A 140 5.49 3.20 0.60
N ILE A 141 5.66 4.47 0.25
CA ILE A 141 6.94 5.03 -0.17
C ILE A 141 7.33 6.13 0.83
N ALA A 142 8.46 5.94 1.51
CA ALA A 142 9.04 6.97 2.36
C ALA A 142 9.56 8.11 1.47
N LEU A 143 9.06 9.32 1.69
CA LEU A 143 9.49 10.54 1.01
C LEU A 143 10.41 11.40 1.88
N GLU A 144 10.85 10.86 3.00
CA GLU A 144 11.81 11.42 3.94
C GLU A 144 12.44 10.30 4.76
N ASP A 145 13.48 10.60 5.52
CA ASP A 145 14.03 9.68 6.51
C ASP A 145 13.06 9.53 7.67
N ILE A 146 12.56 8.33 7.90
CA ILE A 146 11.54 8.05 8.91
C ILE A 146 12.20 7.80 10.27
N HIS A 147 12.06 8.77 11.18
CA HIS A 147 12.51 8.60 12.55
C HIS A 147 11.56 7.71 13.36
N PRO A 148 12.04 6.85 14.26
CA PRO A 148 11.17 5.99 15.08
C PRO A 148 10.07 6.75 15.86
N ASP A 149 10.35 7.98 16.29
CA ASP A 149 9.42 8.81 17.06
C ASP A 149 8.48 9.65 16.16
N SER A 150 8.60 9.58 14.83
CA SER A 150 7.75 10.36 13.90
C SER A 150 6.39 9.71 13.61
N GLY A 151 6.07 8.58 14.26
CA GLY A 151 4.86 7.81 13.98
C GLY A 151 4.96 6.99 12.69
N PRO A 152 5.98 6.12 12.59
CA PRO A 152 6.19 5.32 11.38
C PRO A 152 5.03 4.38 11.10
N LEU A 153 4.91 3.97 9.83
CA LEU A 153 4.01 2.87 9.48
C LEU A 153 4.43 1.61 10.23
N PHE A 154 3.47 0.93 10.81
CA PHE A 154 3.68 -0.39 11.38
C PHE A 154 2.74 -1.41 10.75
N TYR A 155 3.14 -2.67 10.76
CA TYR A 155 2.41 -3.76 10.14
C TYR A 155 2.47 -5.01 11.03
N TYR A 156 1.36 -5.67 11.22
CA TYR A 156 1.30 -6.95 11.94
C TYR A 156 1.63 -8.10 10.99
N ARG A 157 2.74 -8.79 11.24
CA ARG A 157 3.16 -9.92 10.42
C ARG A 157 2.08 -10.99 10.35
N GLY A 158 1.80 -11.47 9.15
CA GLY A 158 0.81 -12.52 8.93
C GLY A 158 -0.63 -12.04 8.95
N SER A 159 -0.90 -10.74 9.20
CA SER A 159 -2.27 -10.21 9.24
C SER A 159 -3.00 -10.30 7.88
N HIS A 160 -2.28 -10.39 6.79
CA HIS A 160 -2.84 -10.61 5.44
C HIS A 160 -3.59 -11.95 5.29
N LYS A 161 -3.40 -12.88 6.23
CA LYS A 161 -4.11 -14.17 6.29
C LYS A 161 -5.39 -14.15 7.12
N LEU A 162 -5.65 -13.06 7.81
CA LEU A 162 -6.89 -12.92 8.54
C LEU A 162 -8.08 -12.90 7.58
N PRO A 163 -9.24 -13.38 8.00
CA PRO A 163 -10.45 -13.29 7.20
C PRO A 163 -10.72 -11.85 6.78
N TYR A 164 -11.22 -11.67 5.57
CA TYR A 164 -11.74 -10.38 5.15
C TYR A 164 -12.98 -10.04 5.95
N LEU A 165 -12.99 -8.84 6.50
CA LEU A 165 -14.16 -8.27 7.15
C LEU A 165 -14.78 -7.27 6.18
N LEU A 166 -15.98 -7.57 5.77
CA LEU A 166 -16.76 -6.74 4.86
C LEU A 166 -17.89 -6.08 5.62
N ASN A 167 -18.48 -5.05 5.03
CA ASN A 167 -19.59 -4.35 5.66
C ASN A 167 -20.75 -5.27 6.07
N ASP A 168 -20.99 -6.31 5.29
CA ASP A 168 -22.08 -7.28 5.54
C ASP A 168 -21.82 -8.20 6.75
N ASP A 169 -20.58 -8.22 7.26
CA ASP A 169 -20.20 -8.99 8.45
C ASP A 169 -20.59 -8.27 9.76
N PHE A 170 -21.09 -7.04 9.68
CA PHE A 170 -21.44 -6.24 10.84
C PHE A 170 -22.94 -6.01 10.95
N GLU A 171 -23.49 -6.22 12.15
CA GLU A 171 -24.87 -5.83 12.47
C GLU A 171 -25.03 -4.30 12.33
N ASN A 172 -26.19 -3.87 11.83
CA ASN A 172 -26.51 -2.44 11.57
C ASN A 172 -25.67 -1.78 10.46
N TYR A 173 -25.35 -2.56 9.45
CA TYR A 173 -24.78 -2.06 8.21
C TYR A 173 -25.53 -0.81 7.69
N SER A 174 -24.81 0.27 7.50
CA SER A 174 -25.30 1.48 6.83
C SER A 174 -24.63 1.61 5.48
N THR A 175 -25.46 1.71 4.42
CA THR A 175 -25.01 1.93 3.03
C THR A 175 -24.15 3.19 2.84
N ARG A 176 -23.97 4.00 3.88
CA ARG A 176 -23.18 5.24 3.86
C ARG A 176 -21.86 5.15 4.64
N LEU A 177 -21.21 3.97 4.71
CA LEU A 177 -19.86 3.84 5.31
C LEU A 177 -19.71 4.43 6.74
N LYS A 178 -20.78 4.52 7.49
CA LYS A 178 -20.71 4.76 8.92
C LYS A 178 -20.76 3.44 9.64
N LEU A 179 -19.76 2.60 9.45
CA LEU A 179 -19.39 1.66 10.50
C LEU A 179 -19.27 2.50 11.75
N GLY A 180 -20.11 2.22 12.74
CA GLY A 180 -19.99 2.92 14.01
C GLY A 180 -18.54 2.77 14.46
N ASN A 181 -17.84 3.86 14.70
CA ASN A 181 -16.42 3.89 15.08
C ASN A 181 -16.07 2.88 16.18
N LYS A 182 -17.07 2.42 16.93
CA LYS A 182 -16.93 1.45 18.01
C LYS A 182 -16.76 0.02 17.50
N GLN A 183 -17.57 -0.45 16.57
CA GLN A 183 -17.45 -1.83 16.04
C GLN A 183 -16.14 -2.06 15.30
N TYR A 184 -15.64 -1.01 14.66
CA TYR A 184 -14.35 -1.03 13.96
C TYR A 184 -13.15 -0.96 14.92
N SER A 185 -13.28 -0.26 16.05
CA SER A 185 -12.21 -0.15 17.05
C SER A 185 -12.11 -1.37 17.98
N ASP A 186 -13.15 -2.17 18.05
CA ASP A 186 -13.21 -3.37 18.90
C ASP A 186 -12.67 -4.62 18.18
N TYR A 187 -12.30 -4.49 16.88
CA TYR A 187 -11.73 -5.52 16.04
C TYR A 187 -10.25 -5.29 15.79
#